data_f2b2ca54a1ace79c66944e0d52eb5ddb
#
_entry.id   f2b2ca54a1ace79c66944e0d52eb5ddb
#
_cell.length_a   1.000
_cell.length_b   1.000
_cell.length_c   1.000
_cell.angle_alpha   90.00
_cell.angle_beta   90.00
_cell.angle_gamma   90.00
#
_symmetry.space_group_name_H-M   'P 1'
#
loop_
_entity.id
_entity.type
_entity.pdbx_description
1 polymer ?
#
loop_
_entity_poly.entity_id
_entity_poly.type
_entity_poly.pdbx_seq_one_letter_code
_entity_poly.pdbx_strand_id
1 'polypeptide(L)'
;MEYRYKIGDAVLVRDDLKYGAFYDMRSGPHPKANNNIVTLDMWELHGQLVHIKDYSPHGHYIVEETHDFRWTDDMFSDQIGNECYCESLL
;
A
#
# COMPACT_ATOMS: atom_id res chain seq x y z
N MET A 1 15.37 -0.84 8.20
CA MET A 1 15.08 -0.91 6.76
C MET A 1 14.17 0.24 6.40
N GLU A 2 14.44 0.88 5.27
CA GLU A 2 13.65 2.04 4.88
C GLU A 2 12.33 1.63 4.26
N TYR A 3 11.36 2.52 4.33
CA TYR A 3 10.08 2.30 3.67
C TYR A 3 10.26 2.30 2.17
N ARG A 4 9.51 1.42 1.51
CA ARG A 4 9.53 1.32 0.06
C ARG A 4 8.91 2.54 -0.61
N TYR A 5 7.86 3.07 -0.01
CA TYR A 5 7.14 4.24 -0.54
C TYR A 5 7.33 5.42 0.39
N LYS A 6 7.34 6.61 -0.17
CA LYS A 6 7.59 7.85 0.57
C LYS A 6 6.30 8.62 0.78
N ILE A 7 6.28 9.43 1.81
CA ILE A 7 5.17 10.34 2.03
C ILE A 7 5.00 11.21 0.80
N GLY A 8 3.79 11.29 0.29
CA GLY A 8 3.46 12.02 -0.92
C GLY A 8 3.41 11.17 -2.18
N ASP A 9 3.91 9.93 -2.12
CA ASP A 9 3.86 9.06 -3.29
C ASP A 9 2.43 8.64 -3.59
N ALA A 10 2.11 8.57 -4.87
CA ALA A 10 0.88 7.95 -5.34
C ALA A 10 1.18 6.48 -5.62
N VAL A 11 0.43 5.59 -5.02
CA VAL A 11 0.64 4.15 -5.19
C VAL A 11 -0.66 3.49 -5.60
N LEU A 12 -0.54 2.42 -6.36
CA LEU A 12 -1.70 1.69 -6.86
C LEU A 12 -2.03 0.55 -5.91
N VAL A 13 -3.25 0.53 -5.41
CA VAL A 13 -3.73 -0.60 -4.62
C VAL A 13 -3.96 -1.75 -5.59
N ARG A 14 -3.44 -2.93 -5.27
CA ARG A 14 -3.56 -4.07 -6.16
C ARG A 14 -5.04 -4.38 -6.39
N ASP A 15 -5.37 -4.73 -7.63
CA ASP A 15 -6.75 -4.98 -8.01
C ASP A 15 -7.25 -6.34 -7.52
N ASP A 16 -6.35 -7.22 -7.14
CA ASP A 16 -6.69 -8.52 -6.57
C ASP A 16 -6.65 -8.54 -5.04
N LEU A 17 -6.73 -7.37 -4.42
CA LEU A 17 -6.77 -7.27 -2.96
C LEU A 17 -7.98 -8.04 -2.42
N LYS A 18 -7.76 -8.82 -1.37
CA LYS A 18 -8.83 -9.66 -0.83
C LYS A 18 -9.29 -9.14 0.52
N TYR A 19 -10.58 -8.94 0.64
CA TYR A 19 -11.20 -8.52 1.88
C TYR A 19 -11.00 -9.61 2.95
N GLY A 20 -10.55 -9.21 4.12
CA GLY A 20 -10.32 -10.13 5.22
C GLY A 20 -9.00 -10.86 5.19
N ALA A 21 -8.20 -10.67 4.14
CA ALA A 21 -6.89 -11.30 4.07
C ALA A 21 -5.83 -10.46 4.77
N PHE A 22 -4.77 -11.11 5.19
CA PHE A 22 -3.62 -10.43 5.80
C PHE A 22 -2.52 -10.24 4.78
N TYR A 23 -1.89 -9.09 4.79
CA TYR A 23 -0.77 -8.75 3.92
C TYR A 23 0.38 -8.23 4.78
N ASP A 24 1.60 -8.56 4.38
CA ASP A 24 2.78 -8.28 5.18
C ASP A 24 3.43 -6.97 4.80
N MET A 25 4.09 -6.34 5.79
CA MET A 25 5.05 -5.29 5.51
C MET A 25 6.36 -5.91 5.05
N ARG A 26 6.92 -5.36 3.99
CA ARG A 26 8.19 -5.82 3.46
C ARG A 26 9.29 -4.79 3.56
N SER A 27 8.96 -3.63 4.09
CA SER A 27 9.91 -2.54 4.28
C SER A 27 9.60 -1.82 5.58
N GLY A 28 10.36 -0.77 5.87
CA GLY A 28 10.15 -0.01 7.11
C GLY A 28 10.86 -0.63 8.29
N PRO A 29 10.60 -0.13 9.49
CA PRO A 29 11.38 -0.54 10.67
C PRO A 29 11.08 -1.94 11.18
N HIS A 30 9.92 -2.52 10.84
CA HIS A 30 9.52 -3.81 11.40
C HIS A 30 8.96 -4.74 10.32
N PRO A 31 9.79 -5.12 9.32
CA PRO A 31 9.20 -5.81 8.17
C PRO A 31 8.76 -7.26 8.43
N LYS A 32 9.40 -7.94 9.36
CA LYS A 32 9.18 -9.38 9.44
C LYS A 32 7.95 -9.81 10.19
N ALA A 33 7.50 -9.09 11.14
CA ALA A 33 6.40 -9.50 11.99
C ALA A 33 5.28 -8.49 11.96
N ASN A 34 5.12 -7.81 10.84
CA ASN A 34 4.23 -6.67 10.78
C ASN A 34 3.28 -6.83 9.61
N ASN A 35 2.11 -7.39 9.89
CA ASN A 35 1.09 -7.53 8.86
C ASN A 35 -0.16 -6.75 9.27
N ASN A 36 -1.11 -6.69 8.38
CA ASN A 36 -2.41 -6.12 8.70
C ASN A 36 -3.48 -6.75 7.83
N ILE A 37 -4.71 -6.68 8.33
CA ILE A 37 -5.86 -7.24 7.63
C ILE A 37 -6.46 -6.18 6.72
N VAL A 38 -7.06 -6.63 5.62
CA VAL A 38 -7.78 -5.74 4.71
C VAL A 38 -9.22 -5.61 5.22
N THR A 39 -9.60 -4.40 5.61
CA THR A 39 -10.96 -4.11 6.00
C THR A 39 -11.79 -3.78 4.76
N LEU A 40 -13.10 -3.65 4.96
CA LEU A 40 -13.99 -3.33 3.84
C LEU A 40 -13.62 -1.99 3.20
N ASP A 41 -13.35 -0.98 4.01
CA ASP A 41 -13.00 0.34 3.49
C ASP A 41 -11.73 0.31 2.66
N MET A 42 -10.75 -0.50 3.08
CA MET A 42 -9.52 -0.66 2.30
C MET A 42 -9.79 -1.40 1.00
N TRP A 43 -10.59 -2.45 1.07
CA TRP A 43 -10.90 -3.24 -0.12
C TRP A 43 -11.63 -2.42 -1.18
N GLU A 44 -12.45 -1.48 -0.77
CA GLU A 44 -13.19 -0.62 -1.71
C GLU A 44 -12.26 0.21 -2.60
N LEU A 45 -11.00 0.33 -2.20
CA LEU A 45 -10.02 1.06 -2.99
C LEU A 45 -9.19 0.18 -3.91
N HIS A 46 -9.52 -1.10 -4.02
CA HIS A 46 -8.72 -2.00 -4.88
C HIS A 46 -8.69 -1.46 -6.32
N GLY A 47 -7.52 -1.56 -6.93
CA GLY A 47 -7.33 -1.08 -8.29
C GLY A 47 -7.24 0.43 -8.45
N GLN A 48 -7.26 1.18 -7.35
CA GLN A 48 -7.24 2.65 -7.40
C GLN A 48 -5.93 3.19 -6.87
N LEU A 49 -5.59 4.41 -7.29
CA LEU A 49 -4.43 5.11 -6.75
C LEU A 49 -4.78 5.75 -5.41
N VAL A 50 -3.87 5.61 -4.47
CA VAL A 50 -3.97 6.27 -3.18
C VAL A 50 -2.66 7.02 -2.92
N HIS A 51 -2.68 7.92 -1.96
CA HIS A 51 -1.53 8.77 -1.68
C HIS A 51 -1.03 8.52 -0.28
N ILE A 52 0.26 8.27 -0.16
CA ILE A 52 0.89 8.03 1.14
C ILE A 52 0.89 9.35 1.91
N LYS A 53 0.23 9.34 3.06
CA LYS A 53 0.11 10.52 3.90
C LYS A 53 1.14 10.52 5.01
N ASP A 54 1.39 9.37 5.60
CA ASP A 54 2.26 9.28 6.76
C ASP A 54 2.62 7.81 7.01
N TYR A 55 3.46 7.59 8.02
CA TYR A 55 3.76 6.25 8.51
C TYR A 55 3.18 6.11 9.91
N SER A 56 2.57 4.97 10.20
CA SER A 56 2.02 4.74 11.52
C SER A 56 3.13 4.45 12.53
N PRO A 57 2.85 4.61 13.83
CA PRO A 57 3.85 4.26 14.86
C PRO A 57 4.28 2.80 14.81
N HIS A 58 3.45 1.94 14.25
CA HIS A 58 3.77 0.51 14.17
C HIS A 58 4.48 0.13 12.86
N GLY A 59 4.77 1.09 12.00
CA GLY A 59 5.52 0.80 10.80
C GLY A 59 4.68 0.46 9.58
N HIS A 60 3.43 0.87 9.55
CA HIS A 60 2.56 0.71 8.38
C HIS A 60 2.42 2.04 7.66
N TYR A 61 1.83 2.02 6.46
CA TYR A 61 1.52 3.24 5.73
C TYR A 61 0.13 3.75 6.11
N ILE A 62 0.01 5.07 6.14
CA ILE A 62 -1.28 5.75 6.26
C ILE A 62 -1.50 6.48 4.95
N VAL A 63 -2.66 6.29 4.34
CA VAL A 63 -2.99 6.97 3.09
C VAL A 63 -4.10 7.99 3.31
N GLU A 64 -4.13 9.00 2.45
CA GLU A 64 -5.09 10.09 2.59
C GLU A 64 -6.54 9.62 2.44
N GLU A 65 -6.74 8.61 1.63
CA GLU A 65 -8.07 8.15 1.27
C GLU A 65 -8.80 7.42 2.39
N THR A 66 -8.06 6.87 3.34
CA THR A 66 -8.69 6.15 4.46
C THR A 66 -8.34 6.70 5.83
N HIS A 67 -7.34 7.54 5.93
CA HIS A 67 -6.90 8.24 7.15
C HIS A 67 -6.40 7.33 8.26
N ASP A 68 -7.25 6.46 8.80
CA ASP A 68 -6.92 5.73 10.02
C ASP A 68 -6.50 4.30 9.79
N PHE A 69 -6.70 3.76 8.61
CA PHE A 69 -6.35 2.37 8.35
C PHE A 69 -4.88 2.25 7.99
N ARG A 70 -4.30 1.11 8.37
CA ARG A 70 -2.88 0.86 8.19
C ARG A 70 -2.68 -0.05 6.99
N TRP A 71 -1.84 0.38 6.07
CA TRP A 71 -1.60 -0.33 4.81
C TRP A 71 -0.21 -0.95 4.84
N THR A 72 -0.07 -2.09 4.19
CA THR A 72 1.23 -2.76 4.05
C THR A 72 1.69 -2.70 2.62
N ASP A 73 3.00 -2.94 2.41
CA ASP A 73 3.57 -2.95 1.05
C ASP A 73 2.84 -3.92 0.14
N ASP A 74 2.50 -5.09 0.66
CA ASP A 74 1.88 -6.13 -0.15
C ASP A 74 0.46 -5.80 -0.57
N MET A 75 -0.15 -4.79 0.00
CA MET A 75 -1.46 -4.32 -0.43
C MET A 75 -1.37 -3.46 -1.69
N PHE A 76 -0.17 -3.04 -2.06
CA PHE A 76 0.04 -2.19 -3.24
C PHE A 76 0.65 -3.00 -4.37
N SER A 77 0.37 -2.55 -5.59
CA SER A 77 0.98 -3.15 -6.77
C SER A 77 2.41 -2.68 -6.91
N ASP A 78 3.30 -3.57 -7.34
CA ASP A 78 4.67 -3.18 -7.63
C ASP A 78 4.78 -2.27 -8.83
N GLN A 79 3.74 -2.19 -9.61
CA GLN A 79 3.79 -1.41 -10.83
C GLN A 79 3.37 0.00 -10.60
N ILE A 80 4.03 0.68 -9.78
CA ILE A 80 3.73 2.01 -9.54
C ILE A 80 4.12 2.81 -10.67
N GLY A 81 3.21 3.38 -11.10
CA GLY A 81 3.37 4.35 -12.00
C GLY A 81 4.61 4.49 -12.68
N ASN A 82 5.14 3.88 -13.01
CA ASN A 82 6.25 4.05 -13.63
C ASN A 82 6.38 3.35 -14.88
N GLU A 83 6.17 3.18 -14.96
CA GLU A 83 6.30 2.78 -15.84
C GLU A 83 5.92 2.22 -16.55
N CYS A 84 5.90 2.27 -16.59
CA CYS A 84 5.57 1.83 -17.35
C CYS A 84 5.12 1.64 -18.01
N TYR A 85 5.02 1.82 -17.88
CA TYR A 85 4.44 1.63 -18.52
C TYR A 85 4.29 1.53 -19.48
N CYS A 86 4.63 1.66 -19.44
CA CYS A 86 4.49 1.57 -20.25
C CYS A 86 4.31 1.27 -21.14
N GLU A 87 4.41 1.19 -21.02
CA GLU A 87 4.21 1.01 -21.75
C GLU A 87 3.87 0.68 -22.51
N SER A 88 4.04 0.74 -22.35
CA SER A 88 3.65 0.48 -23.00
C SER A 88 3.24 0.41 -23.77
N LEU A 89 3.33 0.69 -23.72
CA LEU A 89 2.89 0.72 -24.34
C LEU A 89 2.58 0.56 -25.17
N LEU A 90 2.67 0.71 -25.23
CA LEU A 90 2.39 0.61 -25.90
C LEU A 90 2.12 0.54 -26.49
#